data_719b8f8ad0ef1bf318cea45cc171feda
#
_entry.id   719b8f8ad0ef1bf318cea45cc171feda
#
_cell.length_a   1.000
_cell.length_b   1.000
_cell.length_c   1.000
_cell.angle_alpha   90.00
_cell.angle_beta   90.00
_cell.angle_gamma   90.00
#
_symmetry.space_group_name_H-M   'P 1'
#
loop_
_entity.id
_entity.type
_entity.pdbx_description
1 polymer ?
#
loop_
_entity_poly.entity_id
_entity_poly.type
_entity_poly.pdbx_seq_one_letter_code
_entity_poly.pdbx_strand_id
1 'polypeptide(L)'
;MKSRKSNLSYLQQSLTGIGMSMPISAMAEWGINLPKGVTPVSRDIYDLHMLTMAICAGIGLIVYSFLIFILFRYRRSRGAKPADFDNNSTLENIWTVTPFLILVAMAIPSTLVLIDMEDESNADITIKITGSQWQWHYAYLDKDIEFYSRLSTPTEQIHGKAKKGEWYLLEVDKPLVLPVNQKVRFLVTSDDVIHSWWVPELGVKRDAIPGYIHESWAKILEPGIYRGQCAELCGIDHAFMPIVVKAVTEQEFTQWLAQQNKPRLTEQTDDWKMDTEMRAGREHYMRYCAACHQEDGSGNPPLFPALTNSSVVVGKPISRHIDLVLQGVPGSAMPAFAGQLSNAEIAAIITYERNAWDHDTGDLITPEQVQMRRLKTSDTRATQP
;
A
#
# COMPACT_ATOMS: atom_id res chain seq x y z
N MET A 1 -25.81 -20.41 -68.95
CA MET A 1 -26.63 -20.50 -67.71
C MET A 1 -25.95 -21.47 -66.76
N LYS A 2 -25.22 -21.00 -65.76
CA LYS A 2 -24.72 -21.81 -64.61
C LYS A 2 -25.03 -21.04 -63.33
N SER A 3 -25.74 -21.76 -62.48
CA SER A 3 -26.37 -21.37 -61.24
C SER A 3 -25.36 -20.83 -60.19
N ARG A 4 -25.60 -19.60 -59.68
CA ARG A 4 -24.96 -19.02 -58.52
C ARG A 4 -25.85 -19.28 -57.29
N LYS A 5 -25.78 -20.49 -56.74
CA LYS A 5 -26.37 -20.81 -55.44
C LYS A 5 -25.32 -21.63 -54.67
N SER A 6 -24.57 -21.03 -53.76
CA SER A 6 -23.92 -21.73 -52.65
C SER A 6 -22.92 -20.83 -51.89
N ASN A 7 -23.31 -19.66 -51.41
CA ASN A 7 -22.43 -18.92 -50.46
C ASN A 7 -23.18 -18.33 -49.25
N LEU A 8 -24.44 -18.80 -49.00
CA LEU A 8 -25.19 -18.34 -47.83
C LEU A 8 -25.19 -19.32 -46.64
N SER A 9 -24.71 -20.57 -46.87
CA SER A 9 -24.71 -21.60 -45.82
C SER A 9 -23.47 -21.58 -44.90
N TYR A 10 -22.36 -20.97 -45.36
CA TYR A 10 -21.14 -20.88 -44.54
C TYR A 10 -21.13 -19.74 -43.55
N LEU A 11 -21.97 -18.70 -43.72
CA LEU A 11 -22.06 -17.60 -42.73
C LEU A 11 -23.03 -17.89 -41.58
N GLN A 12 -23.89 -18.90 -41.70
CA GLN A 12 -24.79 -19.29 -40.63
C GLN A 12 -24.26 -20.35 -39.66
N GLN A 13 -23.19 -21.07 -40.05
CA GLN A 13 -22.55 -22.07 -39.19
C GLN A 13 -21.39 -21.51 -38.32
N SER A 14 -20.94 -20.29 -38.57
CA SER A 14 -19.85 -19.66 -37.78
C SER A 14 -20.32 -18.82 -36.58
N LEU A 15 -21.62 -18.69 -36.35
CA LEU A 15 -22.18 -17.88 -35.26
C LEU A 15 -22.72 -18.67 -34.06
N THR A 16 -22.62 -20.01 -34.09
CA THR A 16 -23.12 -20.86 -33.00
C THR A 16 -22.03 -21.53 -32.16
N GLY A 17 -20.79 -21.06 -32.23
CA GLY A 17 -19.64 -21.74 -31.59
C GLY A 17 -18.82 -20.92 -30.60
N ILE A 18 -19.23 -19.70 -30.23
CA ILE A 18 -18.53 -18.96 -29.14
C ILE A 18 -19.47 -18.87 -27.94
N GLY A 19 -19.83 -20.02 -27.41
CA GLY A 19 -20.18 -20.16 -26.02
C GLY A 19 -18.89 -20.11 -25.23
N MET A 20 -18.44 -18.89 -24.81
CA MET A 20 -17.44 -18.75 -23.81
C MET A 20 -17.96 -19.37 -22.51
N SER A 21 -17.59 -20.63 -22.26
CA SER A 21 -17.64 -21.22 -20.93
C SER A 21 -16.59 -20.48 -20.09
N MET A 22 -16.96 -19.33 -19.52
CA MET A 22 -16.17 -18.74 -18.45
C MET A 22 -16.18 -19.74 -17.28
N PRO A 23 -15.03 -20.12 -16.75
CA PRO A 23 -14.99 -20.91 -15.53
C PRO A 23 -15.59 -20.05 -14.40
N ILE A 24 -16.71 -20.54 -13.83
CA ILE A 24 -17.47 -19.89 -12.73
C ILE A 24 -16.69 -19.90 -11.40
N SER A 25 -15.39 -20.14 -11.40
CA SER A 25 -14.57 -20.34 -10.20
C SER A 25 -13.58 -19.23 -9.87
N ALA A 26 -13.83 -18.01 -10.35
CA ALA A 26 -13.10 -16.83 -9.90
C ALA A 26 -14.09 -15.71 -9.54
N MET A 27 -14.94 -15.98 -8.57
CA MET A 27 -15.72 -14.96 -7.88
C MET A 27 -14.84 -14.34 -6.79
N ALA A 28 -13.77 -13.61 -7.18
CA ALA A 28 -13.40 -12.45 -6.40
C ALA A 28 -14.60 -11.50 -6.49
N GLU A 29 -15.09 -11.00 -5.39
CA GLU A 29 -16.06 -9.90 -5.39
C GLU A 29 -15.39 -8.65 -5.94
N TRP A 30 -15.25 -8.59 -7.24
CA TRP A 30 -14.73 -7.41 -7.92
C TRP A 30 -15.84 -6.38 -7.92
N GLY A 31 -15.77 -5.48 -6.97
CA GLY A 31 -16.57 -4.27 -7.02
C GLY A 31 -16.24 -3.50 -8.30
N ILE A 32 -17.18 -3.46 -9.24
CA ILE A 32 -17.04 -2.69 -10.50
C ILE A 32 -17.08 -1.18 -10.23
N ASN A 33 -17.47 -0.79 -9.01
CA ASN A 33 -17.66 0.59 -8.60
C ASN A 33 -16.71 0.96 -7.45
N LEU A 34 -16.59 2.25 -7.11
CA LEU A 34 -15.94 2.70 -5.89
C LEU A 34 -16.60 2.04 -4.67
N PRO A 35 -15.83 1.69 -3.62
CA PRO A 35 -16.41 1.28 -2.35
C PRO A 35 -17.23 2.44 -1.74
N LYS A 36 -18.34 2.13 -1.08
CA LYS A 36 -19.20 3.16 -0.47
C LYS A 36 -18.50 3.93 0.64
N GLY A 37 -17.39 3.41 1.15
CA GLY A 37 -16.61 4.03 2.19
C GLY A 37 -17.25 4.05 3.58
N VAL A 38 -16.42 4.33 4.58
CA VAL A 38 -16.78 4.24 6.01
C VAL A 38 -16.51 5.55 6.77
N THR A 39 -16.18 6.61 6.05
CA THR A 39 -16.01 7.97 6.58
C THR A 39 -17.02 8.91 5.92
N PRO A 40 -17.35 10.08 6.52
CA PRO A 40 -18.18 11.09 5.85
C PRO A 40 -17.60 11.46 4.48
N VAL A 41 -16.31 11.79 4.43
CA VAL A 41 -15.61 12.19 3.19
C VAL A 41 -15.69 11.10 2.12
N SER A 42 -15.44 9.83 2.46
CA SER A 42 -15.52 8.75 1.48
C SER A 42 -16.94 8.52 0.93
N ARG A 43 -17.98 8.80 1.74
CA ARG A 43 -19.37 8.75 1.29
C ARG A 43 -19.70 9.90 0.35
N ASP A 44 -19.24 11.11 0.66
CA ASP A 44 -19.42 12.29 -0.20
C ASP A 44 -18.71 12.11 -1.55
N ILE A 45 -17.49 11.54 -1.53
CA ILE A 45 -16.77 11.15 -2.76
C ILE A 45 -17.57 10.13 -3.57
N TYR A 46 -18.15 9.12 -2.91
CA TYR A 46 -18.97 8.12 -3.56
C TYR A 46 -20.23 8.75 -4.21
N ASP A 47 -20.92 9.62 -3.50
CA ASP A 47 -22.13 10.26 -4.00
C ASP A 47 -21.82 11.20 -5.20
N LEU A 48 -20.70 11.94 -5.13
CA LEU A 48 -20.20 12.74 -6.23
C LEU A 48 -19.81 11.89 -7.45
N HIS A 49 -19.16 10.75 -7.21
CA HIS A 49 -18.87 9.77 -8.26
C HIS A 49 -20.14 9.24 -8.93
N MET A 50 -21.15 8.86 -8.15
CA MET A 50 -22.42 8.35 -8.69
C MET A 50 -23.20 9.42 -9.48
N LEU A 51 -23.15 10.68 -9.03
CA LEU A 51 -23.70 11.81 -9.81
C LEU A 51 -22.98 11.93 -11.15
N THR A 52 -21.65 11.90 -11.15
CA THR A 52 -20.83 11.97 -12.37
C THR A 52 -21.16 10.80 -13.31
N MET A 53 -21.24 9.58 -12.78
CA MET A 53 -21.59 8.39 -13.56
C MET A 53 -22.99 8.49 -14.18
N ALA A 54 -23.98 9.03 -13.46
CA ALA A 54 -25.32 9.24 -13.97
C ALA A 54 -25.34 10.26 -15.12
N ILE A 55 -24.60 11.35 -15.00
CA ILE A 55 -24.46 12.37 -16.07
C ILE A 55 -23.78 11.75 -17.29
N CYS A 56 -22.66 11.05 -17.11
CA CYS A 56 -21.94 10.39 -18.20
C CYS A 56 -22.80 9.32 -18.90
N ALA A 57 -23.56 8.53 -18.15
CA ALA A 57 -24.48 7.55 -18.70
C ALA A 57 -25.60 8.22 -19.51
N GLY A 58 -26.16 9.33 -19.02
CA GLY A 58 -27.17 10.12 -19.73
C GLY A 58 -26.65 10.69 -21.05
N ILE A 59 -25.47 11.31 -21.02
CA ILE A 59 -24.80 11.82 -22.23
C ILE A 59 -24.51 10.67 -23.21
N GLY A 60 -23.95 9.57 -22.72
CA GLY A 60 -23.66 8.38 -23.53
C GLY A 60 -24.92 7.83 -24.20
N LEU A 61 -26.02 7.68 -23.45
CA LEU A 61 -27.28 7.22 -23.98
C LEU A 61 -27.81 8.11 -25.12
N ILE A 62 -27.77 9.43 -24.95
CA ILE A 62 -28.20 10.39 -25.95
C ILE A 62 -27.31 10.28 -27.20
N VAL A 63 -26.00 10.35 -27.04
CA VAL A 63 -25.05 10.36 -28.18
C VAL A 63 -25.11 9.03 -28.94
N TYR A 64 -25.06 7.87 -28.25
CA TYR A 64 -25.11 6.58 -28.92
C TYR A 64 -26.46 6.32 -29.57
N SER A 65 -27.58 6.73 -28.95
CA SER A 65 -28.91 6.61 -29.58
C SER A 65 -28.97 7.39 -30.86
N PHE A 66 -28.41 8.60 -30.86
CA PHE A 66 -28.36 9.47 -32.06
C PHE A 66 -27.45 8.85 -33.15
N LEU A 67 -26.29 8.34 -32.80
CA LEU A 67 -25.40 7.63 -33.73
C LEU A 67 -26.08 6.41 -34.35
N ILE A 68 -26.71 5.56 -33.52
CA ILE A 68 -27.44 4.38 -33.98
C ILE A 68 -28.58 4.81 -34.94
N PHE A 69 -29.36 5.85 -34.58
CA PHE A 69 -30.41 6.39 -35.45
C PHE A 69 -29.84 6.82 -36.81
N ILE A 70 -28.73 7.57 -36.83
CA ILE A 70 -28.08 8.00 -38.08
C ILE A 70 -27.65 6.81 -38.92
N LEU A 71 -26.97 5.81 -38.32
CA LEU A 71 -26.49 4.62 -39.01
C LEU A 71 -27.63 3.84 -39.67
N PHE A 72 -28.78 3.74 -39.03
CA PHE A 72 -29.91 2.99 -39.58
C PHE A 72 -30.74 3.86 -40.55
N ARG A 73 -30.93 5.13 -40.27
CA ARG A 73 -31.81 6.03 -41.06
C ARG A 73 -31.17 6.54 -42.35
N TYR A 74 -29.87 6.87 -42.30
CA TYR A 74 -29.15 7.52 -43.41
C TYR A 74 -28.16 6.58 -44.13
N ARG A 75 -28.29 5.28 -43.98
CA ARG A 75 -27.46 4.32 -44.73
C ARG A 75 -27.70 4.39 -46.24
N ARG A 76 -26.62 4.21 -47.01
CA ARG A 76 -26.64 4.28 -48.50
C ARG A 76 -27.71 3.34 -49.14
N SER A 77 -27.92 2.17 -48.57
CA SER A 77 -28.92 1.17 -49.03
C SER A 77 -30.37 1.67 -48.94
N ARG A 78 -30.66 2.76 -48.22
CA ARG A 78 -31.97 3.41 -48.14
C ARG A 78 -32.08 4.64 -49.05
N GLY A 79 -31.09 4.88 -49.93
CA GLY A 79 -31.12 6.00 -50.86
C GLY A 79 -30.89 7.40 -50.20
N ALA A 80 -30.24 7.39 -49.05
CA ALA A 80 -29.91 8.65 -48.34
C ALA A 80 -29.05 9.53 -49.23
N LYS A 81 -29.44 10.83 -49.34
CA LYS A 81 -28.68 11.84 -50.04
C LYS A 81 -27.96 12.72 -48.98
N PRO A 82 -26.74 13.17 -49.27
CA PRO A 82 -26.07 14.15 -48.40
C PRO A 82 -26.89 15.43 -48.27
N ALA A 83 -26.76 16.09 -47.12
CA ALA A 83 -27.33 17.45 -46.96
C ALA A 83 -26.38 18.48 -47.59
N ASP A 84 -26.95 19.61 -48.04
CA ASP A 84 -26.23 20.69 -48.73
C ASP A 84 -25.73 21.77 -47.76
N PHE A 85 -25.95 21.62 -46.42
CA PHE A 85 -25.45 22.56 -45.43
C PHE A 85 -24.17 22.04 -44.77
N ASP A 86 -23.24 22.90 -44.46
CA ASP A 86 -21.92 22.63 -43.87
C ASP A 86 -21.76 23.22 -42.46
N ASN A 87 -22.63 24.12 -42.04
CA ASN A 87 -22.63 24.66 -40.70
C ASN A 87 -24.05 24.88 -40.13
N ASN A 88 -24.14 24.94 -38.79
CA ASN A 88 -25.37 25.31 -38.09
C ASN A 88 -25.04 25.94 -36.73
N SER A 89 -24.95 27.27 -36.70
CA SER A 89 -24.56 28.02 -35.50
C SER A 89 -25.45 27.74 -34.27
N THR A 90 -26.72 27.38 -34.47
CA THR A 90 -27.61 27.05 -33.37
C THR A 90 -27.19 25.72 -32.73
N LEU A 91 -26.90 24.69 -33.53
CA LEU A 91 -26.40 23.40 -33.01
C LEU A 91 -25.01 23.55 -32.38
N GLU A 92 -24.13 24.34 -32.99
CA GLU A 92 -22.80 24.65 -32.46
C GLU A 92 -22.89 25.28 -31.07
N ASN A 93 -23.76 26.27 -30.90
CA ASN A 93 -24.00 26.89 -29.59
C ASN A 93 -24.57 25.87 -28.59
N ILE A 94 -25.51 25.01 -28.98
CA ILE A 94 -26.08 24.00 -28.07
C ILE A 94 -25.01 23.05 -27.57
N TRP A 95 -24.20 22.44 -28.46
CA TRP A 95 -23.20 21.44 -28.03
C TRP A 95 -21.99 22.08 -27.35
N THR A 96 -21.79 23.39 -27.43
CA THR A 96 -20.75 24.14 -26.69
C THR A 96 -21.25 24.55 -25.30
N VAL A 97 -22.43 25.16 -25.24
CA VAL A 97 -22.97 25.74 -24.00
C VAL A 97 -23.46 24.65 -23.05
N THR A 98 -24.08 23.58 -23.55
CA THR A 98 -24.63 22.52 -22.69
C THR A 98 -23.53 21.82 -21.85
N PRO A 99 -22.41 21.34 -22.39
CA PRO A 99 -21.34 20.78 -21.57
C PRO A 99 -20.73 21.79 -20.60
N PHE A 100 -20.58 23.04 -21.01
CA PHE A 100 -20.08 24.10 -20.13
C PHE A 100 -20.99 24.30 -18.92
N LEU A 101 -22.31 24.34 -19.10
CA LEU A 101 -23.25 24.44 -17.98
C LEU A 101 -23.23 23.22 -17.07
N ILE A 102 -23.07 22.03 -17.62
CA ILE A 102 -22.90 20.80 -16.83
C ILE A 102 -21.65 20.89 -15.95
N LEU A 103 -20.51 21.32 -16.53
CA LEU A 103 -19.26 21.47 -15.76
C LEU A 103 -19.39 22.52 -14.65
N VAL A 104 -20.02 23.66 -14.92
CA VAL A 104 -20.28 24.70 -13.91
C VAL A 104 -21.18 24.16 -12.79
N ALA A 105 -22.24 23.43 -13.15
CA ALA A 105 -23.13 22.81 -12.14
C ALA A 105 -22.43 21.77 -11.28
N MET A 106 -21.48 21.01 -11.85
CA MET A 106 -20.71 20.02 -11.11
C MET A 106 -19.58 20.63 -10.27
N ALA A 107 -19.06 21.80 -10.65
CA ALA A 107 -18.00 22.47 -9.89
C ALA A 107 -18.45 22.82 -8.46
N ILE A 108 -19.73 23.15 -8.26
CA ILE A 108 -20.27 23.52 -6.93
C ILE A 108 -20.15 22.35 -5.92
N PRO A 109 -20.78 21.18 -6.13
CA PRO A 109 -20.66 20.07 -5.18
C PRO A 109 -19.23 19.56 -5.05
N SER A 110 -18.44 19.55 -6.14
CA SER A 110 -17.03 19.12 -6.08
C SER A 110 -16.20 20.05 -5.20
N THR A 111 -16.42 21.36 -5.24
CA THR A 111 -15.72 22.33 -4.40
C THR A 111 -16.10 22.18 -2.93
N LEU A 112 -17.37 21.91 -2.62
CA LEU A 112 -17.81 21.70 -1.24
C LEU A 112 -17.14 20.46 -0.63
N VAL A 113 -17.12 19.33 -1.35
CA VAL A 113 -16.42 18.10 -0.89
C VAL A 113 -14.92 18.36 -0.72
N LEU A 114 -14.29 19.12 -1.64
CA LEU A 114 -12.86 19.45 -1.51
C LEU A 114 -12.58 20.29 -0.26
N ILE A 115 -13.42 21.26 0.07
CA ILE A 115 -13.29 22.09 1.28
C ILE A 115 -13.37 21.20 2.54
N ASP A 116 -14.32 20.27 2.58
CA ASP A 116 -14.47 19.35 3.70
C ASP A 116 -13.28 18.39 3.81
N MET A 117 -12.71 17.94 2.69
CA MET A 117 -11.52 17.07 2.68
C MET A 117 -10.26 17.77 3.22
N GLU A 118 -10.15 19.09 3.03
CA GLU A 118 -8.99 19.87 3.47
C GLU A 118 -9.18 20.52 4.85
N ASP A 119 -10.28 20.22 5.57
CA ASP A 119 -10.50 20.71 6.93
C ASP A 119 -9.93 19.74 7.96
N GLU A 120 -8.67 19.87 8.33
CA GLU A 120 -8.00 19.10 9.40
C GLU A 120 -8.23 19.68 10.80
N SER A 121 -9.03 20.72 10.96
CA SER A 121 -9.26 21.39 12.24
C SER A 121 -9.94 20.46 13.26
N ASN A 122 -9.70 20.69 14.55
CA ASN A 122 -10.31 19.99 15.67
C ASN A 122 -10.11 18.45 15.63
N ALA A 123 -8.94 17.98 15.26
CA ALA A 123 -8.61 16.56 15.34
C ALA A 123 -8.44 16.10 16.78
N ASP A 124 -9.01 14.94 17.11
CA ASP A 124 -8.92 14.31 18.43
C ASP A 124 -7.58 13.59 18.63
N ILE A 125 -6.99 13.09 17.56
CA ILE A 125 -5.72 12.34 17.54
C ILE A 125 -4.89 12.78 16.34
N THR A 126 -3.57 12.91 16.54
CA THR A 126 -2.64 13.17 15.43
C THR A 126 -1.65 12.02 15.28
N ILE A 127 -1.54 11.50 14.07
CA ILE A 127 -0.63 10.40 13.73
C ILE A 127 0.30 10.85 12.61
N LYS A 128 1.61 10.75 12.85
CA LYS A 128 2.61 10.88 11.80
C LYS A 128 2.76 9.55 11.08
N ILE A 129 2.66 9.58 9.77
CA ILE A 129 2.84 8.45 8.85
C ILE A 129 4.08 8.72 8.02
N THR A 130 5.10 7.88 8.15
CA THR A 130 6.34 8.01 7.39
C THR A 130 6.51 6.79 6.48
N GLY A 131 6.57 7.01 5.16
CA GLY A 131 6.92 5.97 4.20
C GLY A 131 8.42 5.76 4.11
N SER A 132 8.84 4.52 3.97
CA SER A 132 10.21 4.15 3.61
C SER A 132 10.21 2.84 2.83
N GLN A 133 11.29 2.53 2.12
CA GLN A 133 11.43 1.33 1.29
C GLN A 133 11.67 0.08 2.15
N TRP A 134 10.72 -0.87 2.33
CA TRP A 134 9.31 -0.82 1.89
C TRP A 134 8.44 -1.15 3.10
N GLN A 135 8.08 -0.12 3.86
CA GLN A 135 7.33 -0.23 5.12
C GLN A 135 6.69 1.12 5.47
N TRP A 136 5.75 1.09 6.41
CA TRP A 136 5.18 2.30 7.00
C TRP A 136 5.58 2.42 8.46
N HIS A 137 5.95 3.63 8.88
CA HIS A 137 6.16 3.98 10.29
C HIS A 137 5.00 4.85 10.78
N TYR A 138 4.39 4.45 11.87
CA TYR A 138 3.29 5.17 12.52
C TYR A 138 3.73 5.67 13.88
N ALA A 139 3.56 6.99 14.12
CA ALA A 139 3.81 7.61 15.42
C ALA A 139 2.57 8.37 15.89
N TYR A 140 2.00 7.97 17.03
CA TYR A 140 0.89 8.64 17.70
C TYR A 140 1.46 9.77 18.56
N LEU A 141 1.45 11.01 18.03
CA LEU A 141 2.22 12.11 18.59
C LEU A 141 1.84 12.47 20.04
N ASP A 142 0.56 12.22 20.41
CA ASP A 142 0.05 12.53 21.76
C ASP A 142 0.16 11.35 22.73
N LYS A 143 0.75 10.21 22.34
CA LYS A 143 0.68 8.96 23.12
C LYS A 143 2.03 8.28 23.36
N ASP A 144 3.13 8.82 22.82
CA ASP A 144 4.47 8.22 22.89
C ASP A 144 4.50 6.75 22.42
N ILE A 145 3.73 6.46 21.35
CA ILE A 145 3.62 5.15 20.73
C ILE A 145 4.05 5.27 19.28
N GLU A 146 5.06 4.49 18.90
CA GLU A 146 5.50 4.40 17.52
C GLU A 146 5.87 2.97 17.15
N PHE A 147 5.65 2.59 15.90
CA PHE A 147 6.02 1.28 15.38
C PHE A 147 6.10 1.26 13.85
N TYR A 148 6.84 0.30 13.35
CA TYR A 148 6.85 -0.05 11.91
C TYR A 148 5.80 -1.10 11.61
N SER A 149 5.18 -0.96 10.44
CA SER A 149 4.17 -1.86 9.88
C SER A 149 4.69 -2.42 8.56
N ARG A 150 4.77 -3.72 8.43
CA ARG A 150 5.40 -4.43 7.32
C ARG A 150 4.51 -5.53 6.81
N LEU A 151 4.75 -5.92 5.55
CA LEU A 151 4.10 -7.08 4.96
C LEU A 151 4.26 -8.33 5.83
N SER A 152 3.16 -9.02 6.09
CA SER A 152 3.14 -10.30 6.82
C SER A 152 2.86 -11.51 5.94
N THR A 153 2.70 -11.33 4.61
CA THR A 153 2.50 -12.44 3.68
C THR A 153 3.68 -13.41 3.73
N PRO A 154 3.46 -14.72 3.97
CA PRO A 154 4.54 -15.71 4.04
C PRO A 154 5.35 -15.78 2.74
N THR A 155 6.66 -15.91 2.88
CA THR A 155 7.62 -15.98 1.77
C THR A 155 7.31 -17.11 0.78
N GLU A 156 6.77 -18.25 1.27
CA GLU A 156 6.37 -19.39 0.43
C GLU A 156 5.23 -19.02 -0.52
N GLN A 157 4.30 -18.15 -0.10
CA GLN A 157 3.23 -17.64 -0.96
C GLN A 157 3.78 -16.66 -2.00
N ILE A 158 4.74 -15.82 -1.61
CA ILE A 158 5.39 -14.85 -2.50
C ILE A 158 6.14 -15.58 -3.63
N HIS A 159 6.89 -16.63 -3.28
CA HIS A 159 7.66 -17.42 -4.23
C HIS A 159 6.84 -18.51 -4.95
N GLY A 160 5.53 -18.56 -4.76
CA GLY A 160 4.65 -19.54 -5.42
C GLY A 160 4.80 -20.98 -4.92
N LYS A 161 5.46 -21.18 -3.76
CA LYS A 161 5.64 -22.50 -3.11
C LYS A 161 4.43 -22.90 -2.27
N ALA A 162 3.55 -21.95 -1.92
CA ALA A 162 2.30 -22.17 -1.22
C ALA A 162 1.14 -21.44 -1.90
N LYS A 163 -0.11 -21.90 -1.64
CA LYS A 163 -1.32 -21.25 -2.17
C LYS A 163 -1.45 -19.86 -1.59
N LYS A 164 -1.74 -18.85 -2.43
CA LYS A 164 -2.01 -17.49 -2.01
C LYS A 164 -3.27 -17.43 -1.15
N GLY A 165 -3.17 -16.73 -0.02
CA GLY A 165 -4.31 -16.44 0.86
C GLY A 165 -5.25 -15.41 0.25
N GLU A 166 -6.40 -15.21 0.90
CA GLU A 166 -7.42 -14.23 0.49
C GLU A 166 -6.85 -12.80 0.42
N TRP A 167 -6.06 -12.43 1.42
CA TRP A 167 -5.44 -11.09 1.53
C TRP A 167 -3.96 -11.10 1.13
N TYR A 168 -3.63 -11.84 0.08
CA TYR A 168 -2.27 -11.92 -0.46
C TYR A 168 -1.72 -10.52 -0.76
N LEU A 169 -0.57 -10.16 -0.16
CA LEU A 169 0.09 -8.86 -0.19
C LEU A 169 -0.72 -7.69 0.40
N LEU A 170 -1.77 -7.97 1.19
CA LEU A 170 -2.64 -6.96 1.82
C LEU A 170 -2.75 -7.11 3.34
N GLU A 171 -1.85 -7.87 3.98
CA GLU A 171 -1.75 -8.04 5.43
C GLU A 171 -0.43 -7.53 5.96
N VAL A 172 -0.46 -7.02 7.20
CA VAL A 172 0.71 -6.51 7.90
C VAL A 172 0.90 -7.18 9.25
N ASP A 173 2.12 -7.11 9.77
CA ASP A 173 2.47 -7.60 11.11
C ASP A 173 1.84 -6.73 12.23
N LYS A 174 1.78 -5.41 12.03
CA LYS A 174 1.25 -4.43 13.01
C LYS A 174 0.31 -3.44 12.31
N PRO A 175 -1.01 -3.63 12.39
CA PRO A 175 -1.97 -2.70 11.81
C PRO A 175 -1.97 -1.35 12.53
N LEU A 176 -2.31 -0.28 11.80
CA LEU A 176 -2.65 1.02 12.38
C LEU A 176 -4.00 0.91 13.10
N VAL A 177 -4.04 1.09 14.42
CA VAL A 177 -5.27 0.97 15.23
C VAL A 177 -5.88 2.33 15.50
N LEU A 178 -7.12 2.55 15.08
CA LEU A 178 -7.82 3.82 15.21
C LEU A 178 -9.15 3.65 15.95
N PRO A 179 -9.55 4.60 16.81
CA PRO A 179 -10.91 4.59 17.38
C PRO A 179 -11.93 5.05 16.34
N VAL A 180 -13.13 4.47 16.38
CA VAL A 180 -14.26 4.98 15.59
C VAL A 180 -14.81 6.28 16.18
N ASN A 181 -15.50 7.07 15.35
CA ASN A 181 -16.16 8.33 15.69
C ASN A 181 -15.25 9.46 16.18
N GLN A 182 -13.95 9.29 16.19
CA GLN A 182 -12.97 10.34 16.46
C GLN A 182 -12.34 10.84 15.16
N LYS A 183 -12.04 12.13 15.07
CA LYS A 183 -11.34 12.74 13.94
C LYS A 183 -9.84 12.54 14.11
N VAL A 184 -9.23 11.77 13.21
CA VAL A 184 -7.80 11.48 13.21
C VAL A 184 -7.13 12.28 12.12
N ARG A 185 -6.17 13.11 12.48
CA ARG A 185 -5.29 13.84 11.55
C ARG A 185 -4.06 13.01 11.23
N PHE A 186 -3.74 12.95 9.96
CA PHE A 186 -2.56 12.27 9.44
C PHE A 186 -1.54 13.30 8.94
N LEU A 187 -0.30 13.19 9.41
CA LEU A 187 0.86 13.92 8.92
C LEU A 187 1.71 12.96 8.11
N VAL A 188 1.62 13.07 6.79
CA VAL A 188 2.20 12.09 5.85
C VAL A 188 3.49 12.62 5.25
N THR A 189 4.58 11.86 5.39
CA THR A 189 5.91 12.19 4.87
C THR A 189 6.68 10.92 4.47
N SER A 190 7.90 11.08 3.97
CA SER A 190 8.81 9.97 3.63
C SER A 190 10.23 10.26 4.10
N ASP A 191 10.99 9.20 4.38
CA ASP A 191 12.40 9.27 4.75
C ASP A 191 13.35 9.05 3.55
N ASP A 192 12.85 8.55 2.41
CA ASP A 192 13.71 8.15 1.26
C ASP A 192 13.17 8.63 -0.10
N VAL A 193 12.23 7.91 -0.69
CA VAL A 193 11.61 8.21 -2.00
C VAL A 193 10.15 8.61 -1.81
N ILE A 194 9.47 8.99 -2.90
CA ILE A 194 8.03 9.28 -2.85
C ILE A 194 7.28 7.96 -2.70
N HIS A 195 6.35 7.93 -1.73
CA HIS A 195 5.32 6.90 -1.53
C HIS A 195 3.95 7.57 -1.53
N SER A 196 2.85 6.81 -1.49
CA SER A 196 1.52 7.35 -1.29
C SER A 196 0.70 6.45 -0.35
N TRP A 197 0.22 7.02 0.74
CA TRP A 197 -0.61 6.33 1.71
C TRP A 197 -2.06 6.34 1.22
N TRP A 198 -2.59 5.18 0.82
CA TRP A 198 -3.91 5.07 0.23
C TRP A 198 -4.73 3.96 0.86
N VAL A 199 -5.89 4.32 1.42
CA VAL A 199 -6.91 3.41 1.94
C VAL A 199 -8.27 3.80 1.33
N PRO A 200 -8.72 3.08 0.31
CA PRO A 200 -9.89 3.44 -0.49
C PRO A 200 -11.16 3.67 0.34
N GLU A 201 -11.46 2.79 1.29
CA GLU A 201 -12.68 2.87 2.11
C GLU A 201 -12.69 4.07 3.05
N LEU A 202 -11.52 4.62 3.39
CA LEU A 202 -11.41 5.83 4.19
C LEU A 202 -11.55 7.10 3.34
N GLY A 203 -11.44 6.99 2.02
CA GLY A 203 -11.39 8.15 1.12
C GLY A 203 -10.08 8.93 1.23
N VAL A 204 -9.02 8.33 1.77
CA VAL A 204 -7.72 8.98 1.96
C VAL A 204 -6.72 8.43 0.96
N LYS A 205 -6.15 9.33 0.15
CA LYS A 205 -4.96 9.10 -0.68
C LYS A 205 -4.07 10.33 -0.56
N ARG A 206 -2.89 10.17 0.03
CA ARG A 206 -1.97 11.29 0.25
C ARG A 206 -0.52 10.86 0.01
N ASP A 207 0.18 11.61 -0.81
CA ASP A 207 1.57 11.35 -1.14
C ASP A 207 2.48 11.65 0.05
N ALA A 208 3.42 10.74 0.28
CA ALA A 208 4.49 10.83 1.26
C ALA A 208 5.77 11.28 0.55
N ILE A 209 6.08 12.58 0.61
CA ILE A 209 7.19 13.20 -0.12
C ILE A 209 8.32 13.53 0.84
N PRO A 210 9.58 13.14 0.54
CA PRO A 210 10.74 13.49 1.37
C PRO A 210 10.87 14.99 1.55
N GLY A 211 11.07 15.44 2.79
CA GLY A 211 11.24 16.85 3.13
C GLY A 211 9.94 17.68 3.20
N TYR A 212 8.78 17.07 2.92
CA TYR A 212 7.46 17.69 3.04
C TYR A 212 6.59 16.90 4.00
N ILE A 213 5.67 17.60 4.67
CA ILE A 213 4.62 16.99 5.49
C ILE A 213 3.29 17.39 4.86
N HIS A 214 2.59 16.40 4.32
CA HIS A 214 1.24 16.56 3.83
C HIS A 214 0.24 16.19 4.91
N GLU A 215 -0.88 16.89 4.92
CA GLU A 215 -1.93 16.65 5.90
C GLU A 215 -3.15 16.00 5.25
N SER A 216 -3.85 15.21 6.02
CA SER A 216 -5.16 14.64 5.69
C SER A 216 -5.85 14.22 6.97
N TRP A 217 -7.12 13.83 6.89
CA TRP A 217 -7.85 13.35 8.04
C TRP A 217 -8.86 12.26 7.68
N ALA A 218 -9.27 11.48 8.68
CA ALA A 218 -10.38 10.57 8.56
C ALA A 218 -11.16 10.49 9.88
N LYS A 219 -12.48 10.28 9.77
CA LYS A 219 -13.36 9.92 10.89
C LYS A 219 -14.08 8.64 10.53
N ILE A 220 -13.59 7.52 11.02
CA ILE A 220 -14.16 6.20 10.72
C ILE A 220 -15.44 6.02 11.53
N LEU A 221 -16.53 5.63 10.88
CA LEU A 221 -17.85 5.51 11.52
C LEU A 221 -18.16 4.09 11.99
N GLU A 222 -17.50 3.09 11.41
CA GLU A 222 -17.81 1.68 11.63
C GLU A 222 -16.54 0.92 12.03
N PRO A 223 -16.58 0.09 13.10
CA PRO A 223 -15.46 -0.81 13.40
C PRO A 223 -15.21 -1.80 12.26
N GLY A 224 -13.95 -2.09 11.99
CA GLY A 224 -13.59 -3.01 10.90
C GLY A 224 -12.10 -3.02 10.59
N ILE A 225 -11.75 -3.79 9.57
CA ILE A 225 -10.39 -3.86 9.03
C ILE A 225 -10.42 -3.32 7.60
N TYR A 226 -9.74 -2.20 7.39
CA TYR A 226 -9.69 -1.50 6.12
C TYR A 226 -8.29 -1.61 5.53
N ARG A 227 -8.23 -2.00 4.26
CA ARG A 227 -6.97 -2.33 3.59
C ARG A 227 -6.63 -1.29 2.54
N GLY A 228 -5.35 -1.06 2.41
CA GLY A 228 -4.79 -0.15 1.43
C GLY A 228 -3.40 -0.61 1.01
N GLN A 229 -2.79 0.21 0.19
CA GLN A 229 -1.47 -0.08 -0.35
C GLN A 229 -0.75 1.21 -0.72
N CYS A 230 0.55 1.14 -0.89
CA CYS A 230 1.31 2.23 -1.48
C CYS A 230 0.78 2.49 -2.90
N ALA A 231 0.49 3.74 -3.22
CA ALA A 231 -0.11 4.15 -4.50
C ALA A 231 0.81 5.06 -5.35
N GLU A 232 2.12 5.15 -4.98
CA GLU A 232 3.15 5.82 -5.77
C GLU A 232 4.35 4.90 -5.94
N LEU A 233 4.86 4.75 -7.18
CA LEU A 233 5.93 3.80 -7.50
C LEU A 233 7.22 4.17 -6.76
N CYS A 234 7.60 3.34 -5.80
CA CYS A 234 8.69 3.59 -4.86
C CYS A 234 9.86 2.59 -4.95
N GLY A 235 9.94 1.82 -6.02
CA GLY A 235 11.02 0.87 -6.26
C GLY A 235 10.56 -0.58 -6.45
N ILE A 236 11.49 -1.53 -6.34
CA ILE A 236 11.26 -2.94 -6.71
C ILE A 236 10.18 -3.63 -5.86
N ASP A 237 10.09 -3.31 -4.58
CA ASP A 237 9.13 -3.90 -3.63
C ASP A 237 7.93 -2.98 -3.35
N HIS A 238 7.58 -2.12 -4.32
CA HIS A 238 6.43 -1.23 -4.22
C HIS A 238 5.12 -1.94 -3.81
N ALA A 239 4.86 -3.13 -4.32
CA ALA A 239 3.68 -3.92 -3.99
C ALA A 239 3.76 -4.63 -2.61
N PHE A 240 4.89 -4.53 -1.91
CA PHE A 240 5.18 -5.26 -0.67
C PHE A 240 5.10 -4.39 0.59
N MET A 241 4.49 -3.19 0.49
CA MET A 241 4.23 -2.29 1.61
C MET A 241 2.75 -1.95 1.72
N PRO A 242 1.91 -2.94 2.08
CA PRO A 242 0.48 -2.72 2.27
C PRO A 242 0.17 -1.88 3.50
N ILE A 243 -1.09 -1.46 3.59
CA ILE A 243 -1.65 -0.71 4.70
C ILE A 243 -2.83 -1.49 5.27
N VAL A 244 -2.85 -1.67 6.59
CA VAL A 244 -4.02 -2.21 7.28
C VAL A 244 -4.41 -1.25 8.41
N VAL A 245 -5.62 -0.73 8.35
CA VAL A 245 -6.22 0.07 9.40
C VAL A 245 -7.24 -0.77 10.14
N LYS A 246 -7.06 -0.94 11.45
CA LYS A 246 -8.00 -1.61 12.35
C LYS A 246 -8.78 -0.56 13.13
N ALA A 247 -9.99 -0.28 12.69
CA ALA A 247 -10.90 0.61 13.41
C ALA A 247 -11.61 -0.15 14.54
N VAL A 248 -11.55 0.38 15.73
CA VAL A 248 -12.05 -0.27 16.97
C VAL A 248 -12.90 0.70 17.77
N THR A 249 -13.68 0.17 18.74
CA THR A 249 -14.39 1.00 19.69
C THR A 249 -13.43 1.78 20.59
N GLU A 250 -13.87 2.87 21.20
CA GLU A 250 -13.05 3.67 22.12
C GLU A 250 -12.51 2.84 23.30
N GLN A 251 -13.32 1.90 23.80
CA GLN A 251 -12.90 0.99 24.87
C GLN A 251 -11.76 0.07 24.42
N GLU A 252 -11.88 -0.54 23.25
CA GLU A 252 -10.84 -1.40 22.68
C GLU A 252 -9.57 -0.62 22.37
N PHE A 253 -9.70 0.62 21.88
CA PHE A 253 -8.58 1.51 21.65
C PHE A 253 -7.82 1.82 22.94
N THR A 254 -8.54 2.15 24.02
CA THR A 254 -7.94 2.39 25.34
C THR A 254 -7.21 1.15 25.86
N GLN A 255 -7.79 -0.05 25.68
CA GLN A 255 -7.14 -1.31 26.04
C GLN A 255 -5.88 -1.56 25.22
N TRP A 256 -5.93 -1.29 23.92
CA TRP A 256 -4.77 -1.40 23.03
C TRP A 256 -3.65 -0.45 23.45
N LEU A 257 -3.95 0.83 23.74
CA LEU A 257 -2.98 1.80 24.27
C LEU A 257 -2.30 1.30 25.55
N ALA A 258 -3.09 0.74 26.48
CA ALA A 258 -2.56 0.20 27.73
C ALA A 258 -1.62 -1.02 27.50
N GLN A 259 -1.85 -1.78 26.44
CA GLN A 259 -0.96 -2.89 26.05
C GLN A 259 0.35 -2.39 25.43
N GLN A 260 0.31 -1.30 24.64
CA GLN A 260 1.52 -0.71 24.04
C GLN A 260 2.45 -0.09 25.10
N ASN A 261 1.86 0.52 26.14
CA ASN A 261 2.59 1.17 27.23
C ASN A 261 3.12 0.20 28.31
N LYS A 262 2.82 -1.10 28.21
CA LYS A 262 3.47 -2.06 29.10
C LYS A 262 4.96 -2.10 28.76
N PRO A 263 5.85 -1.97 29.79
CA PRO A 263 7.27 -2.24 29.57
C PRO A 263 7.36 -3.58 28.85
N ARG A 264 8.04 -3.66 27.71
CA ARG A 264 8.39 -4.94 27.10
C ARG A 264 9.17 -5.69 28.16
N LEU A 265 8.46 -6.55 28.92
CA LEU A 265 9.08 -7.46 29.85
C LEU A 265 10.18 -8.16 29.06
N THR A 266 11.39 -8.15 29.62
CA THR A 266 12.56 -8.86 29.11
C THR A 266 12.10 -10.14 28.45
N GLU A 267 12.31 -10.23 27.13
CA GLU A 267 12.01 -11.43 26.36
C GLU A 267 12.64 -12.59 27.14
N GLN A 268 11.81 -13.55 27.55
CA GLN A 268 12.27 -14.66 28.36
C GLN A 268 13.30 -15.44 27.56
N THR A 269 14.55 -15.41 28.01
CA THR A 269 15.68 -16.05 27.35
C THR A 269 15.85 -17.51 27.78
N ASP A 270 14.89 -18.07 28.53
CA ASP A 270 15.01 -19.42 29.15
C ASP A 270 15.20 -20.55 28.12
N ASP A 271 14.96 -20.32 26.84
CA ASP A 271 15.10 -21.30 25.76
C ASP A 271 15.92 -20.79 24.55
N TRP A 272 16.87 -19.83 24.76
CA TRP A 272 17.72 -19.26 23.72
C TRP A 272 18.76 -20.29 23.25
N LYS A 273 18.47 -20.99 22.13
CA LYS A 273 19.27 -22.10 21.60
C LYS A 273 19.68 -21.85 20.16
N MET A 274 20.86 -22.27 19.77
CA MET A 274 21.42 -22.12 18.43
C MET A 274 20.42 -22.53 17.33
N ASP A 275 19.86 -23.74 17.39
CA ASP A 275 18.95 -24.26 16.35
C ASP A 275 17.66 -23.45 16.23
N THR A 276 17.14 -22.91 17.34
CA THR A 276 15.94 -22.05 17.33
C THR A 276 16.27 -20.71 16.74
N GLU A 277 17.39 -20.11 17.16
CA GLU A 277 17.77 -18.76 16.73
C GLU A 277 18.28 -18.72 15.29
N MET A 278 18.88 -19.79 14.79
CA MET A 278 19.22 -19.93 13.38
C MET A 278 17.98 -19.93 12.48
N ARG A 279 16.89 -20.57 12.90
CA ARG A 279 15.62 -20.54 12.13
C ARG A 279 14.94 -19.18 12.20
N ALA A 280 14.81 -18.63 13.40
CA ALA A 280 14.24 -17.30 13.60
C ALA A 280 15.08 -16.21 12.88
N GLY A 281 16.40 -16.28 13.02
CA GLY A 281 17.32 -15.37 12.36
C GLY A 281 17.25 -15.43 10.84
N ARG A 282 17.12 -16.65 10.26
CA ARG A 282 16.89 -16.79 8.82
C ARG A 282 15.58 -16.14 8.38
N GLU A 283 14.49 -16.35 9.13
CA GLU A 283 13.19 -15.73 8.82
C GLU A 283 13.28 -14.19 8.85
N HIS A 284 13.88 -13.64 9.89
CA HIS A 284 14.08 -12.19 10.02
C HIS A 284 15.05 -11.65 8.97
N TYR A 285 16.15 -12.35 8.67
CA TYR A 285 17.08 -11.99 7.62
C TYR A 285 16.39 -11.90 6.26
N MET A 286 15.60 -12.92 5.88
CA MET A 286 14.85 -12.95 4.64
C MET A 286 13.87 -11.78 4.52
N ARG A 287 13.32 -11.33 5.65
CA ARG A 287 12.34 -10.23 5.70
C ARG A 287 13.00 -8.85 5.66
N TYR A 288 14.16 -8.66 6.30
CA TYR A 288 14.71 -7.33 6.53
C TYR A 288 16.04 -7.05 5.83
N CYS A 289 16.77 -8.07 5.45
CA CYS A 289 18.15 -7.95 4.95
C CYS A 289 18.32 -8.46 3.52
N ALA A 290 17.62 -9.56 3.17
CA ALA A 290 17.83 -10.27 1.91
C ALA A 290 17.49 -9.44 0.66
N ALA A 291 16.59 -8.47 0.73
CA ALA A 291 16.26 -7.58 -0.39
C ALA A 291 17.50 -6.84 -0.93
N CYS A 292 18.43 -6.46 -0.04
CA CYS A 292 19.68 -5.78 -0.41
C CYS A 292 20.87 -6.77 -0.45
N HIS A 293 20.97 -7.65 0.56
CA HIS A 293 22.11 -8.53 0.74
C HIS A 293 21.96 -9.90 0.07
N GLN A 294 20.87 -10.17 -0.62
CA GLN A 294 20.46 -11.42 -1.27
C GLN A 294 20.22 -12.56 -0.27
N GLU A 295 19.48 -13.60 -0.67
CA GLU A 295 19.18 -14.76 0.18
C GLU A 295 20.46 -15.52 0.60
N ASP A 296 21.43 -15.56 -0.30
CA ASP A 296 22.72 -16.24 -0.11
C ASP A 296 23.80 -15.34 0.51
N GLY A 297 23.49 -14.12 0.90
CA GLY A 297 24.42 -13.17 1.48
C GLY A 297 25.44 -12.60 0.51
N SER A 298 25.31 -12.83 -0.82
CA SER A 298 26.27 -12.35 -1.85
C SER A 298 26.19 -10.86 -2.10
N GLY A 299 25.09 -10.21 -1.70
CA GLY A 299 24.85 -8.80 -1.98
C GLY A 299 24.70 -8.47 -3.47
N ASN A 300 24.86 -7.19 -3.81
CA ASN A 300 24.93 -6.69 -5.18
C ASN A 300 25.93 -5.53 -5.27
N PRO A 301 27.24 -5.81 -5.21
CA PRO A 301 28.27 -4.77 -5.29
C PRO A 301 28.21 -3.98 -6.60
N PRO A 302 28.51 -2.66 -6.59
CA PRO A 302 29.03 -1.89 -5.45
C PRO A 302 27.96 -1.30 -4.49
N LEU A 303 26.66 -1.45 -4.79
CA LEU A 303 25.57 -0.82 -4.03
C LEU A 303 25.33 -1.51 -2.67
N PHE A 304 25.26 -2.83 -2.67
CA PHE A 304 24.99 -3.63 -1.49
C PHE A 304 26.13 -4.63 -1.26
N PRO A 305 26.94 -4.46 -0.20
CA PRO A 305 28.09 -5.32 0.04
C PRO A 305 27.66 -6.76 0.35
N ALA A 306 28.52 -7.72 -0.06
CA ALA A 306 28.37 -9.10 0.38
C ALA A 306 28.58 -9.23 1.87
N LEU A 307 27.75 -10.08 2.52
CA LEU A 307 27.90 -10.48 3.90
C LEU A 307 28.78 -11.74 4.02
N THR A 308 28.76 -12.59 2.98
CA THR A 308 29.63 -13.74 2.84
C THR A 308 31.10 -13.29 2.89
N ASN A 309 31.91 -13.94 3.75
CA ASN A 309 33.32 -13.61 3.98
C ASN A 309 33.57 -12.17 4.48
N SER A 310 32.56 -11.47 4.97
CA SER A 310 32.71 -10.13 5.53
C SER A 310 33.45 -10.17 6.86
N SER A 311 34.54 -9.41 6.94
CA SER A 311 35.31 -9.24 8.19
C SER A 311 34.49 -8.59 9.31
N VAL A 312 33.38 -7.89 9.00
CA VAL A 312 32.47 -7.34 9.99
C VAL A 312 31.56 -8.45 10.54
N VAL A 313 31.02 -9.29 9.63
CA VAL A 313 30.09 -10.37 10.00
C VAL A 313 30.81 -11.43 10.84
N VAL A 314 31.93 -11.99 10.40
CA VAL A 314 32.65 -13.07 11.10
C VAL A 314 33.70 -12.57 12.09
N GLY A 315 34.06 -11.30 12.04
CA GLY A 315 35.16 -10.72 12.85
C GLY A 315 34.81 -10.53 14.32
N LYS A 316 35.83 -10.09 15.08
CA LYS A 316 35.71 -9.68 16.48
C LYS A 316 36.26 -8.23 16.60
N PRO A 317 35.71 -7.41 17.49
CA PRO A 317 34.66 -7.73 18.46
C PRO A 317 33.27 -7.79 17.82
N ILE A 318 32.41 -8.68 18.28
CA ILE A 318 31.00 -8.85 17.81
C ILE A 318 30.20 -7.55 17.94
N SER A 319 30.57 -6.70 18.91
CA SER A 319 29.92 -5.41 19.14
C SER A 319 29.89 -4.51 17.88
N ARG A 320 30.91 -4.62 17.01
CA ARG A 320 30.92 -3.85 15.74
C ARG A 320 29.79 -4.27 14.80
N HIS A 321 29.51 -5.57 14.72
CA HIS A 321 28.40 -6.09 13.91
C HIS A 321 27.05 -5.64 14.48
N ILE A 322 26.87 -5.76 15.81
CA ILE A 322 25.67 -5.29 16.50
C ILE A 322 25.47 -3.79 16.29
N ASP A 323 26.51 -2.98 16.42
CA ASP A 323 26.43 -1.52 16.24
C ASP A 323 26.03 -1.13 14.81
N LEU A 324 26.56 -1.84 13.79
CA LEU A 324 26.22 -1.60 12.40
C LEU A 324 24.73 -1.89 12.13
N VAL A 325 24.19 -2.98 12.65
CA VAL A 325 22.77 -3.29 12.51
C VAL A 325 21.92 -2.27 13.28
N LEU A 326 22.33 -1.88 14.49
CA LEU A 326 21.59 -0.90 15.30
C LEU A 326 21.55 0.49 14.65
N GLN A 327 22.69 0.98 14.13
CA GLN A 327 22.87 2.37 13.72
C GLN A 327 22.71 2.57 12.21
N GLY A 328 22.78 1.49 11.40
CA GLY A 328 22.91 1.58 9.96
C GLY A 328 24.24 2.17 9.53
N VAL A 329 24.34 2.58 8.28
CA VAL A 329 25.52 3.23 7.71
C VAL A 329 25.14 4.62 7.18
N PRO A 330 25.53 5.71 7.85
CA PRO A 330 25.19 7.06 7.42
C PRO A 330 25.60 7.32 5.96
N GLY A 331 24.70 7.91 5.18
CA GLY A 331 24.94 8.21 3.75
C GLY A 331 24.86 7.00 2.81
N SER A 332 24.40 5.85 3.29
CA SER A 332 24.14 4.65 2.48
C SER A 332 22.67 4.23 2.55
N ALA A 333 22.31 3.21 1.74
CA ALA A 333 20.97 2.61 1.76
C ALA A 333 20.70 1.69 2.97
N MET A 334 21.70 1.44 3.83
CA MET A 334 21.53 0.58 5.02
C MET A 334 20.93 1.40 6.18
N PRO A 335 19.63 1.20 6.52
CA PRO A 335 18.98 1.97 7.57
C PRO A 335 19.42 1.52 8.97
N ALA A 336 19.14 2.35 9.98
CA ALA A 336 19.26 1.97 11.38
C ALA A 336 18.10 1.06 11.80
N PHE A 337 18.39 -0.12 12.35
CA PHE A 337 17.37 -1.05 12.82
C PHE A 337 17.05 -0.91 14.31
N ALA A 338 17.73 -0.01 15.04
CA ALA A 338 17.47 0.18 16.47
C ALA A 338 16.02 0.54 16.80
N GLY A 339 15.35 1.37 16.01
CA GLY A 339 13.93 1.71 16.19
C GLY A 339 12.97 0.68 15.60
N GLN A 340 13.48 -0.25 14.78
CA GLN A 340 12.66 -1.13 13.94
C GLN A 340 12.53 -2.54 14.49
N LEU A 341 13.61 -3.09 15.06
CA LEU A 341 13.72 -4.47 15.50
C LEU A 341 13.93 -4.54 17.02
N SER A 342 13.36 -5.56 17.66
CA SER A 342 13.61 -5.89 19.05
C SER A 342 15.05 -6.39 19.26
N ASN A 343 15.47 -6.48 20.52
CA ASN A 343 16.78 -7.04 20.83
C ASN A 343 16.88 -8.50 20.43
N ALA A 344 15.80 -9.29 20.58
CA ALA A 344 15.76 -10.69 20.18
C ALA A 344 15.84 -10.86 18.66
N GLU A 345 15.07 -10.08 17.89
CA GLU A 345 15.13 -10.14 16.43
C GLU A 345 16.52 -9.81 15.90
N ILE A 346 17.17 -8.76 16.43
CA ILE A 346 18.55 -8.41 16.05
C ILE A 346 19.54 -9.50 16.46
N ALA A 347 19.39 -10.05 17.67
CA ALA A 347 20.25 -11.12 18.16
C ALA A 347 20.14 -12.38 17.28
N ALA A 348 18.91 -12.78 16.91
CA ALA A 348 18.65 -13.89 16.01
C ALA A 348 19.24 -13.67 14.61
N ILE A 349 19.04 -12.48 14.02
CA ILE A 349 19.61 -12.11 12.70
C ILE A 349 21.14 -12.24 12.74
N ILE A 350 21.79 -11.63 13.73
CA ILE A 350 23.25 -11.65 13.83
C ILE A 350 23.77 -13.07 14.09
N THR A 351 23.06 -13.86 14.89
CA THR A 351 23.36 -15.29 15.08
C THR A 351 23.32 -16.02 13.74
N TYR A 352 22.28 -15.80 12.94
CA TYR A 352 22.15 -16.42 11.62
C TYR A 352 23.28 -15.98 10.69
N GLU A 353 23.53 -14.68 10.52
CA GLU A 353 24.56 -14.16 9.61
C GLU A 353 25.97 -14.66 9.97
N ARG A 354 26.25 -14.89 11.25
CA ARG A 354 27.54 -15.39 11.72
C ARG A 354 27.72 -16.89 11.55
N ASN A 355 26.66 -17.65 11.29
CA ASN A 355 26.68 -19.11 11.20
C ASN A 355 26.03 -19.64 9.90
N ALA A 356 25.68 -18.78 8.94
CA ALA A 356 25.15 -19.14 7.63
C ALA A 356 26.21 -18.98 6.52
N TRP A 357 25.92 -19.46 5.32
CA TRP A 357 26.75 -19.27 4.09
C TRP A 357 28.20 -19.69 4.25
N ASP A 358 28.47 -20.86 4.80
CA ASP A 358 29.81 -21.38 5.14
C ASP A 358 30.52 -20.62 6.28
N HIS A 359 29.83 -19.71 6.96
CA HIS A 359 30.28 -19.19 8.23
C HIS A 359 30.00 -20.21 9.33
N ASP A 360 31.00 -20.50 10.18
CA ASP A 360 30.89 -21.38 11.33
C ASP A 360 31.61 -20.74 12.51
N THR A 361 31.10 -19.60 12.97
CA THR A 361 31.72 -18.92 14.12
C THR A 361 31.34 -19.52 15.46
N GLY A 362 30.22 -20.28 15.52
CA GLY A 362 29.66 -20.82 16.75
C GLY A 362 29.10 -19.78 17.71
N ASP A 363 29.02 -18.53 17.29
CA ASP A 363 28.56 -17.42 18.15
C ASP A 363 27.01 -17.39 18.19
N LEU A 364 26.46 -17.59 19.38
CA LEU A 364 25.07 -17.39 19.73
C LEU A 364 24.91 -16.01 20.40
N ILE A 365 24.31 -15.07 19.70
CA ILE A 365 24.12 -13.70 20.20
C ILE A 365 22.86 -13.65 21.04
N THR A 366 22.92 -12.98 22.20
CA THR A 366 21.78 -12.88 23.11
C THR A 366 21.12 -11.49 23.05
N PRO A 367 19.81 -11.39 23.36
CA PRO A 367 19.12 -10.10 23.45
C PRO A 367 19.78 -9.10 24.41
N GLU A 368 20.38 -9.60 25.50
CA GLU A 368 21.09 -8.75 26.48
C GLU A 368 22.34 -8.10 25.88
N GLN A 369 23.06 -8.83 25.02
CA GLN A 369 24.21 -8.25 24.32
C GLN A 369 23.79 -7.09 23.41
N VAL A 370 22.68 -7.26 22.69
CA VAL A 370 22.10 -6.21 21.83
C VAL A 370 21.62 -5.04 22.69
N GLN A 371 20.92 -5.31 23.81
CA GLN A 371 20.44 -4.26 24.72
C GLN A 371 21.57 -3.42 25.29
N MET A 372 22.65 -4.05 25.74
CA MET A 372 23.83 -3.30 26.23
C MET A 372 24.43 -2.38 25.18
N ARG A 373 24.43 -2.79 23.90
CA ARG A 373 24.92 -1.96 22.80
C ARG A 373 23.94 -0.82 22.50
N ARG A 374 22.64 -1.10 22.49
CA ARG A 374 21.59 -0.10 22.26
C ARG A 374 21.66 1.04 23.30
N LEU A 375 21.81 0.73 24.58
CA LEU A 375 21.97 1.73 25.65
C LEU A 375 23.21 2.60 25.46
N LYS A 376 24.34 2.00 25.08
CA LYS A 376 25.57 2.78 24.81
C LYS A 376 25.47 3.70 23.61
N THR A 377 24.72 3.31 22.57
CA THR A 377 24.56 4.13 21.37
C THR A 377 23.57 5.28 21.57
N SER A 378 22.56 5.12 22.44
CA SER A 378 21.64 6.22 22.80
C SER A 378 22.34 7.32 23.60
N ASP A 379 23.20 6.97 24.55
CA ASP A 379 23.97 7.95 25.35
C ASP A 379 24.93 8.79 24.49
N THR A 380 25.49 8.19 23.44
CA THR A 380 26.43 8.88 22.54
C THR A 380 25.72 9.91 21.65
N ARG A 381 24.44 9.69 21.30
CA ARG A 381 23.63 10.67 20.53
C ARG A 381 23.17 11.85 21.40
N ALA A 382 22.91 11.64 22.68
CA ALA A 382 22.49 12.70 23.61
C ALA A 382 23.63 13.70 23.96
N THR A 383 24.87 13.35 23.64
CA THR A 383 26.09 14.15 23.99
C THR A 383 26.72 14.84 22.78
N GLN A 384 26.14 14.71 21.56
CA GLN A 384 26.59 15.52 20.41
C GLN A 384 25.74 16.79 20.30
N PRO A 385 26.35 17.99 20.33
CA PRO A 385 25.66 19.29 20.29
C PRO A 385 25.04 19.57 18.90
#